data_916fe4c9ab8f879a5a73bdf3ce35fd10
#
_entry.id   916fe4c9ab8f879a5a73bdf3ce35fd10
#
_cell.length_a   1.000
_cell.length_b   1.000
_cell.length_c   1.000
_cell.angle_alpha   90.00
_cell.angle_beta   90.00
_cell.angle_gamma   90.00
#
_symmetry.space_group_name_H-M   'P 1'
#
loop_
_entity.id
_entity.type
_entity.pdbx_description
1 polymer ?
#
loop_
_entity_poly.entity_id
_entity_poly.type
_entity_poly.pdbx_seq_one_letter_code
_entity_poly.pdbx_strand_id
1 'polypeptide(L)'
;MMKENSIKVLEYLKSVNGAAVTAADVAEALGLEKRSVDGIFTSAIQKKGLGVRTPAEVELEDGSHKAVKFLSLTPAGIAFDPYVTEEVAE
;
A
#
# COMPACT_ATOMS: atom_id res chain seq x y z
N MET A 1 17.50 -2.19 3.34
CA MET A 1 16.69 -1.10 2.76
C MET A 1 15.70 -1.67 1.76
N MET A 2 14.52 -1.11 1.70
CA MET A 2 13.50 -1.55 0.74
C MET A 2 13.93 -1.26 -0.70
N LYS A 3 13.39 -2.02 -1.62
CA LYS A 3 13.58 -1.74 -3.04
C LYS A 3 12.90 -0.41 -3.40
N GLU A 4 13.39 0.22 -4.47
CA GLU A 4 12.93 1.53 -4.87
C GLU A 4 11.40 1.62 -5.03
N ASN A 5 10.79 0.68 -5.74
CA ASN A 5 9.35 0.72 -5.93
C ASN A 5 8.59 0.47 -4.64
N SER A 6 9.14 -0.33 -3.74
CA SER A 6 8.54 -0.56 -2.44
C SER A 6 8.54 0.73 -1.60
N ILE A 7 9.64 1.48 -1.68
CA ILE A 7 9.74 2.77 -1.01
C ILE A 7 8.69 3.74 -1.56
N LYS A 8 8.54 3.77 -2.88
CA LYS A 8 7.54 4.64 -3.50
C LYS A 8 6.13 4.33 -3.02
N VAL A 9 5.78 3.05 -2.96
CA VAL A 9 4.46 2.64 -2.50
C VAL A 9 4.27 3.02 -1.03
N LEU A 10 5.26 2.72 -0.19
CA LEU A 10 5.17 3.03 1.22
C LEU A 10 5.03 4.54 1.45
N GLU A 11 5.85 5.34 0.78
CA GLU A 11 5.79 6.79 0.97
C GLU A 11 4.49 7.39 0.45
N TYR A 12 3.98 6.85 -0.65
CA TYR A 12 2.70 7.31 -1.14
C TYR A 12 1.59 7.03 -0.12
N LEU A 13 1.59 5.82 0.44
CA LEU A 13 0.59 5.46 1.44
C LEU A 13 0.71 6.31 2.70
N LYS A 14 1.93 6.70 3.07
CA LYS A 14 2.12 7.63 4.19
C LYS A 14 1.52 9.00 3.89
N SER A 15 1.70 9.46 2.65
CA SER A 15 1.23 10.79 2.27
C SER A 15 -0.29 10.87 2.21
N VAL A 16 -0.95 9.76 1.94
CA VAL A 16 -2.42 9.69 1.88
C VAL A 16 -3.00 8.98 3.09
N ASN A 17 -2.26 8.92 4.18
CA ASN A 17 -2.71 8.25 5.39
C ASN A 17 -4.09 8.72 5.80
N GLY A 18 -5.00 7.77 6.00
CA GLY A 18 -6.39 8.09 6.32
C GLY A 18 -7.31 8.13 5.11
N ALA A 19 -6.75 8.13 3.91
CA ALA A 19 -7.56 8.09 2.69
C ALA A 19 -7.82 6.64 2.29
N ALA A 20 -8.97 6.39 1.69
CA ALA A 20 -9.32 5.06 1.19
C ALA A 20 -8.78 4.92 -0.23
N VAL A 21 -7.67 4.22 -0.39
CA VAL A 21 -7.05 4.02 -1.70
C VAL A 21 -6.90 2.54 -1.98
N THR A 22 -7.02 2.17 -3.25
CA THR A 22 -6.84 0.79 -3.70
C THR A 22 -5.48 0.64 -4.36
N ALA A 23 -5.10 -0.61 -4.66
CA ALA A 23 -3.86 -0.85 -5.39
C ALA A 23 -3.88 -0.18 -6.75
N ALA A 24 -5.05 -0.11 -7.39
CA ALA A 24 -5.18 0.57 -8.68
C ALA A 24 -4.92 2.07 -8.54
N ASP A 25 -5.42 2.68 -7.47
CA ASP A 25 -5.17 4.10 -7.22
C ASP A 25 -3.69 4.40 -7.01
N VAL A 26 -3.01 3.55 -6.25
CA VAL A 26 -1.57 3.70 -6.01
C VAL A 26 -0.80 3.50 -7.30
N ALA A 27 -1.18 2.49 -8.09
CA ALA A 27 -0.51 2.21 -9.35
C ALA A 27 -0.60 3.40 -10.30
N GLU A 28 -1.79 4.00 -10.40
CA GLU A 28 -1.99 5.15 -11.27
C GLU A 28 -1.18 6.35 -10.81
N ALA A 29 -1.16 6.60 -9.51
CA ALA A 29 -0.42 7.73 -8.95
C ALA A 29 1.08 7.60 -9.16
N LEU A 30 1.60 6.38 -9.13
CA LEU A 30 3.04 6.14 -9.22
C LEU A 30 3.51 5.72 -10.61
N GLY A 31 2.59 5.53 -11.54
CA GLY A 31 2.94 5.05 -12.87
C GLY A 31 3.38 3.60 -12.91
N LEU A 32 2.87 2.78 -11.99
CA LEU A 32 3.19 1.37 -11.90
C LEU A 32 1.99 0.54 -12.33
N GLU A 33 2.18 -0.75 -12.53
CA GLU A 33 1.09 -1.65 -12.80
C GLU A 33 0.41 -2.06 -11.50
N LYS A 34 -0.92 -2.24 -11.54
CA LYS A 34 -1.67 -2.68 -10.36
C LYS A 34 -1.09 -3.97 -9.78
N ARG A 35 -0.74 -4.91 -10.65
CA ARG A 35 -0.16 -6.19 -10.24
C ARG A 35 1.15 -5.99 -9.48
N SER A 36 1.97 -5.04 -9.92
CA SER A 36 3.23 -4.73 -9.25
C SER A 36 2.97 -4.15 -7.87
N VAL A 37 2.00 -3.24 -7.75
CA VAL A 37 1.65 -2.64 -6.47
C VAL A 37 1.12 -3.70 -5.52
N ASP A 38 0.24 -4.60 -6.00
CA ASP A 38 -0.28 -5.68 -5.17
C ASP A 38 0.84 -6.56 -4.63
N GLY A 39 1.79 -6.95 -5.50
CA GLY A 39 2.90 -7.78 -5.07
C GLY A 39 3.80 -7.09 -4.07
N ILE A 40 4.09 -5.82 -4.31
CA ILE A 40 4.92 -5.03 -3.39
C ILE A 40 4.23 -4.89 -2.04
N PHE A 41 2.94 -4.55 -2.05
CA PHE A 41 2.22 -4.39 -0.80
C PHE A 41 2.21 -5.69 -0.01
N THR A 42 1.93 -6.81 -0.68
CA THR A 42 1.88 -8.11 -0.03
C THR A 42 3.23 -8.50 0.57
N SER A 43 4.30 -8.36 -0.20
CA SER A 43 5.61 -8.89 0.22
C SER A 43 6.42 -7.93 1.07
N ALA A 44 6.31 -6.62 0.82
CA ALA A 44 7.16 -5.65 1.49
C ALA A 44 6.46 -4.90 2.62
N ILE A 45 5.15 -4.83 2.58
CA ILE A 45 4.39 -4.02 3.54
C ILE A 45 3.51 -4.88 4.42
N GLN A 46 2.57 -5.62 3.82
CA GLN A 46 1.63 -6.41 4.61
C GLN A 46 2.32 -7.55 5.36
N LYS A 47 3.23 -8.24 4.70
CA LYS A 47 3.94 -9.37 5.32
C LYS A 47 4.77 -8.92 6.52
N LYS A 48 5.26 -7.70 6.50
CA LYS A 48 6.06 -7.17 7.61
C LYS A 48 5.21 -6.50 8.69
N GLY A 49 3.89 -6.54 8.54
CA GLY A 49 3.01 -5.90 9.51
C GLY A 49 2.92 -4.39 9.40
N LEU A 50 3.37 -3.84 8.30
CA LEU A 50 3.40 -2.39 8.10
C LEU A 50 2.12 -1.85 7.49
N GLY A 51 1.27 -2.71 6.94
CA GLY A 51 0.02 -2.29 6.33
C GLY A 51 -1.00 -3.41 6.33
N VAL A 52 -2.24 -3.05 6.04
CA VAL A 52 -3.35 -3.99 5.99
C VAL A 52 -4.23 -3.69 4.80
N ARG A 53 -4.94 -4.70 4.33
CA ARG A 53 -5.99 -4.54 3.32
C ARG A 53 -7.33 -4.64 4.02
N THR A 54 -8.19 -3.67 3.75
CA THR A 54 -9.54 -3.64 4.32
C THR A 54 -10.52 -3.90 3.18
N PRO A 55 -11.25 -5.02 3.20
CA PRO A 55 -12.23 -5.28 2.16
C PRO A 55 -13.41 -4.32 2.28
N ALA A 56 -13.92 -3.89 1.14
CA ALA A 56 -15.04 -2.98 1.09
C ALA A 56 -15.81 -3.19 -0.21
N GLU A 57 -16.99 -2.60 -0.29
CA GLU A 57 -17.81 -2.67 -1.48
C GLU A 57 -18.18 -1.26 -1.88
N VAL A 58 -17.94 -0.93 -3.14
CA VAL A 58 -18.26 0.39 -3.65
C VAL A 58 -19.37 0.28 -4.70
N GLU A 59 -20.22 1.29 -4.75
CA GLU A 59 -21.29 1.35 -5.73
C GLU A 59 -20.79 2.09 -6.98
N LEU A 60 -21.03 1.51 -8.13
CA LEU A 60 -20.63 2.10 -9.40
C LEU A 60 -21.76 2.97 -9.95
N GLU A 61 -21.45 3.79 -10.96
CA GLU A 61 -22.42 4.71 -11.54
C GLU A 61 -23.65 4.01 -12.10
N ASP A 62 -23.51 2.79 -12.55
CA ASP A 62 -24.62 2.02 -13.12
C ASP A 62 -25.46 1.31 -12.06
N GLY A 63 -25.16 1.53 -10.77
CA GLY A 63 -25.90 0.91 -9.68
C GLY A 63 -25.36 -0.44 -9.24
N SER A 64 -24.36 -0.97 -9.94
CA SER A 64 -23.76 -2.23 -9.54
C SER A 64 -22.75 -2.02 -8.43
N HIS A 65 -22.34 -3.10 -7.77
CA HIS A 65 -21.39 -3.05 -6.68
C HIS A 65 -20.12 -3.79 -7.07
N LYS A 66 -18.99 -3.29 -6.60
CA LYS A 66 -17.70 -3.91 -6.86
C LYS A 66 -16.96 -4.09 -5.54
N ALA A 67 -16.46 -5.30 -5.32
CA ALA A 67 -15.63 -5.56 -4.15
C ALA A 67 -14.24 -5.00 -4.39
N VAL A 68 -13.73 -4.25 -3.42
CA VAL A 68 -12.39 -3.66 -3.49
C VAL A 68 -11.70 -3.89 -2.14
N LYS A 69 -10.39 -3.69 -2.13
CA LYS A 69 -9.63 -3.74 -0.89
C LYS A 69 -8.82 -2.46 -0.79
N PHE A 70 -9.08 -1.70 0.27
CA PHE A 70 -8.35 -0.48 0.51
C PHE A 70 -7.05 -0.78 1.23
N LEU A 71 -5.98 -0.15 0.78
CA LEU A 71 -4.66 -0.30 1.38
C LEU A 71 -4.45 0.79 2.41
N SER A 72 -3.97 0.41 3.58
CA SER A 72 -3.66 1.40 4.61
C SER A 72 -2.44 0.94 5.38
N LEU A 73 -1.81 1.87 6.08
CA LEU A 73 -0.65 1.55 6.90
C LEU A 73 -1.06 1.39 8.35
N THR A 74 -0.39 0.47 9.05
CA THR A 74 -0.52 0.35 10.50
C THR A 74 0.33 1.43 11.14
N PRO A 75 0.18 1.67 12.46
CA PRO A 75 1.10 2.60 13.15
C PRO A 75 2.56 2.23 12.94
N ALA A 76 2.87 0.92 12.87
CA ALA A 76 4.24 0.49 12.59
C ALA A 76 4.68 0.90 11.19
N GLY A 77 3.76 0.83 10.21
CA GLY A 77 4.07 1.25 8.84
C GLY A 77 4.29 2.74 8.73
N ILE A 78 3.50 3.52 9.47
CA ILE A 78 3.64 4.97 9.46
C ILE A 78 4.99 5.38 10.05
N ALA A 79 5.42 4.70 11.09
CA ALA A 79 6.69 4.99 11.78
C ALA A 79 7.89 4.37 11.07
N PHE A 80 7.67 3.47 10.13
CA PHE A 80 8.76 2.76 9.46
C PHE A 80 9.56 3.68 8.55
N ASP A 81 10.89 3.61 8.64
CA ASP A 81 11.78 4.36 7.77
C ASP A 81 12.33 3.41 6.70
N PRO A 82 11.90 3.56 5.43
CA PRO A 82 12.33 2.63 4.38
C PRO A 82 13.79 2.81 3.97
N TYR A 83 14.45 3.84 4.47
CA TYR A 83 15.84 4.10 4.13
C TYR A 83 16.82 3.52 5.14
N VAL A 84 16.32 2.96 6.24
CA VAL A 84 17.16 2.30 7.24
C VAL A 84 17.39 0.86 6.79
N THR A 85 18.65 0.43 6.84
CA THR A 85 18.97 -0.95 6.47
C THR A 85 18.55 -1.91 7.57
N GLU A 86 17.93 -3.02 7.18
CA GLU A 86 17.36 -3.94 8.14
C GLU A 86 18.42 -4.72 8.94
N GLU A 87 19.55 -4.97 8.34
CA GLU A 87 20.59 -5.72 9.04
C GLU A 87 21.07 -5.01 10.29
N VAL A 88 20.83 -3.71 10.39
CA VAL A 88 21.20 -2.96 11.58
C VAL A 88 20.40 -3.42 12.79
N ALA A 89 19.24 -3.98 12.57
CA ALA A 89 18.37 -4.43 13.64
C ALA A 89 18.84 -5.73 14.28
N GLU A 90 19.76 -6.41 13.69
CA GLU A 90 20.26 -7.69 14.20
C GLU A 90 21.17 -7.54 15.38
#